data_0f32fe2ad751a502c1824a704dbda1ef
#
_entry.id   0f32fe2ad751a502c1824a704dbda1ef
#
_cell.length_a   1.000
_cell.length_b   1.000
_cell.length_c   1.000
_cell.angle_alpha   90.00
_cell.angle_beta   90.00
_cell.angle_gamma   90.00
#
_symmetry.space_group_name_H-M   'P 1'
#
loop_
_entity.id
_entity.type
_entity.pdbx_description
1 polymer ?
#
loop_
_entity_poly.entity_id
_entity_poly.type
_entity_poly.pdbx_seq_one_letter_code
_entity_poly.pdbx_strand_id
1 'polypeptide(L)'
;MLTYFVIIPVLIGLFLYLFSSASIGRVLAILVQLGLVCFSYYLFTLSQVENVTTLIGGYDGLVGIILTADTMSSVFVLLTTFMFFIASIYSFNQDNGKFFWLLMFLWQSSLIGIFLTRDFFNIFVLVEVVTLVVAILIMFNRSNRAMYDGIIYLMVNIVAIKFYLLGVGYMYMLTGVLDFNVAAAVLREYHPLSAQIVPYALIMTTIALKCALLPLFSWLPKAHGTPGAPPAVSALLSGVHIKSGLYLFVRMHEVFEGVAATEFFLVVGIITGIGGFILAMSQSDIKLILAYHTVSQVGLIMVGLNMPDPVSQTGAMYHIFNHAFFKGGLFLSAGCIIKAYGTRNVYKIRGVMKRYPLLGIATLMAILGITGAPLFNGMISKYFIGYSANWLMNGVLIFMSLGTIVSFVKYSTMLFGEGEGEIKKIDFHKQISVFALGVMCLIGGLFSSWFVNFLFGVQTYIGLSGYLQKVGIFAASLVAGYLIYKYYVSRSKLMKKVKAIDLGFRTICVAVVGVFAVIMLVVYIF
;
A
#
# COMPACT_ATOMS: atom_id res chain seq x y z
N MET A 1 -19.46 16.03 10.95
CA MET A 1 -18.05 16.37 10.62
C MET A 1 -17.46 15.35 9.64
N LEU A 2 -17.50 14.06 9.92
CA LEU A 2 -16.87 13.01 9.10
C LEU A 2 -17.38 12.95 7.65
N THR A 3 -18.66 13.20 7.45
CA THR A 3 -19.30 13.24 6.11
C THR A 3 -18.63 14.23 5.15
N TYR A 4 -18.10 15.34 5.68
CA TYR A 4 -17.41 16.33 4.87
C TYR A 4 -16.10 15.82 4.25
N PHE A 5 -15.39 14.89 4.90
CA PHE A 5 -14.21 14.24 4.33
C PHE A 5 -14.51 13.42 3.08
N VAL A 6 -15.74 12.92 2.97
CA VAL A 6 -16.18 12.13 1.82
C VAL A 6 -16.82 13.05 0.75
N ILE A 7 -17.69 13.96 1.14
CA ILE A 7 -18.48 14.78 0.19
C ILE A 7 -17.66 15.90 -0.42
N ILE A 8 -16.87 16.65 0.37
CA ILE A 8 -16.15 17.83 -0.12
C ILE A 8 -15.19 17.49 -1.28
N PRO A 9 -14.34 16.46 -1.21
CA PRO A 9 -13.48 16.13 -2.34
C PRO A 9 -14.26 15.82 -3.62
N VAL A 10 -15.39 15.11 -3.53
CA VAL A 10 -16.26 14.81 -4.68
C VAL A 10 -16.80 16.09 -5.31
N LEU A 11 -17.40 16.98 -4.50
CA LEU A 11 -17.98 18.23 -4.97
C LEU A 11 -16.92 19.14 -5.61
N ILE A 12 -15.74 19.21 -5.01
CA ILE A 12 -14.63 20.01 -5.55
C ILE A 12 -14.12 19.39 -6.85
N GLY A 13 -13.93 18.06 -6.90
CA GLY A 13 -13.55 17.37 -8.13
C GLY A 13 -14.52 17.67 -9.28
N LEU A 14 -15.82 17.61 -9.00
CA LEU A 14 -16.88 17.93 -9.95
C LEU A 14 -16.86 19.42 -10.36
N PHE A 15 -16.71 20.33 -9.39
CA PHE A 15 -16.58 21.77 -9.64
C PHE A 15 -15.38 22.09 -10.54
N LEU A 16 -14.22 21.51 -10.25
CA LEU A 16 -13.01 21.69 -11.06
C LEU A 16 -13.20 21.17 -12.49
N TYR A 17 -13.89 20.05 -12.63
CA TYR A 17 -14.17 19.45 -13.95
C TYR A 17 -15.10 20.34 -14.79
N LEU A 18 -16.18 20.85 -14.20
CA LEU A 18 -17.22 21.60 -14.92
C LEU A 18 -16.83 23.07 -15.16
N PHE A 19 -16.35 23.76 -14.13
CA PHE A 19 -16.32 25.21 -14.09
C PHE A 19 -14.91 25.83 -14.12
N SER A 20 -13.83 25.10 -13.76
CA SER A 20 -12.51 25.72 -13.68
C SER A 20 -11.80 25.81 -15.04
N SER A 21 -10.95 26.83 -15.21
CA SER A 21 -9.90 26.79 -16.23
C SER A 21 -8.79 25.82 -15.80
N ALA A 22 -8.01 25.30 -16.77
CA ALA A 22 -6.96 24.33 -16.46
C ALA A 22 -5.88 24.87 -15.50
N SER A 23 -5.58 26.17 -15.53
CA SER A 23 -4.57 26.79 -14.67
C SER A 23 -5.10 27.05 -13.26
N ILE A 24 -6.27 27.68 -13.14
CA ILE A 24 -6.92 27.96 -11.85
C ILE A 24 -7.27 26.66 -11.14
N GLY A 25 -7.79 25.67 -11.89
CA GLY A 25 -8.16 24.38 -11.32
C GLY A 25 -6.99 23.64 -10.66
N ARG A 26 -5.78 23.73 -11.24
CA ARG A 26 -4.58 23.12 -10.65
C ARG A 26 -4.16 23.77 -9.32
N VAL A 27 -4.20 25.09 -9.25
CA VAL A 27 -3.88 25.83 -8.01
C VAL A 27 -4.92 25.52 -6.94
N LEU A 28 -6.20 25.59 -7.30
CA LEU A 28 -7.29 25.30 -6.37
C LEU A 28 -7.23 23.84 -5.87
N ALA A 29 -6.91 22.88 -6.74
CA ALA A 29 -6.74 21.49 -6.34
C ALA A 29 -5.66 21.33 -5.26
N ILE A 30 -4.51 22.01 -5.39
CA ILE A 30 -3.44 21.95 -4.37
C ILE A 30 -3.88 22.61 -3.06
N LEU A 31 -4.53 23.77 -3.12
CA LEU A 31 -5.01 24.47 -1.92
C LEU A 31 -6.03 23.62 -1.14
N VAL A 32 -6.95 22.98 -1.87
CA VAL A 32 -7.93 22.06 -1.26
C VAL A 32 -7.24 20.85 -0.65
N GLN A 33 -6.26 20.26 -1.34
CA GLN A 33 -5.49 19.14 -0.79
C GLN A 33 -4.76 19.53 0.49
N LEU A 34 -4.17 20.72 0.55
CA LEU A 34 -3.55 21.24 1.77
C LEU A 34 -4.59 21.41 2.89
N GLY A 35 -5.76 21.99 2.57
CA GLY A 35 -6.88 22.11 3.50
C GLY A 35 -7.33 20.75 4.06
N LEU A 36 -7.40 19.72 3.20
CA LEU A 36 -7.74 18.35 3.63
C LEU A 36 -6.67 17.75 4.54
N VAL A 37 -5.38 18.02 4.31
CA VAL A 37 -4.31 17.60 5.23
C VAL A 37 -4.48 18.26 6.60
N CYS A 38 -4.68 19.58 6.65
CA CYS A 38 -4.91 20.30 7.91
C CYS A 38 -6.16 19.79 8.65
N PHE A 39 -7.25 19.53 7.92
CA PHE A 39 -8.49 19.03 8.49
C PHE A 39 -8.34 17.58 8.98
N SER A 40 -7.59 16.73 8.27
CA SER A 40 -7.30 15.37 8.72
C SER A 40 -6.38 15.33 9.94
N TYR A 41 -5.44 16.27 10.05
CA TYR A 41 -4.62 16.42 11.25
C TYR A 41 -5.49 16.83 12.47
N TYR A 42 -6.43 17.76 12.27
CA TYR A 42 -7.40 18.11 13.32
C TYR A 42 -8.27 16.92 13.72
N LEU A 43 -8.78 16.14 12.76
CA LEU A 43 -9.52 14.91 13.05
C LEU A 43 -8.68 13.92 13.85
N PHE A 44 -7.42 13.75 13.47
CA PHE A 44 -6.50 12.88 14.18
C PHE A 44 -6.30 13.31 15.65
N THR A 45 -6.13 14.61 15.91
CA THR A 45 -5.99 15.11 17.29
C THR A 45 -7.25 14.88 18.14
N LEU A 46 -8.44 15.03 17.56
CA LEU A 46 -9.69 14.71 18.24
C LEU A 46 -9.81 13.22 18.56
N SER A 47 -9.48 12.37 17.59
CA SER A 47 -9.59 10.90 17.74
C SER A 47 -8.61 10.28 18.74
N GLN A 48 -7.59 11.03 19.17
CA GLN A 48 -6.71 10.63 20.27
C GLN A 48 -7.39 10.77 21.65
N VAL A 49 -8.43 11.59 21.76
CA VAL A 49 -9.14 11.84 23.01
C VAL A 49 -10.39 10.95 23.09
N GLU A 50 -11.18 10.92 22.03
CA GLU A 50 -12.41 10.14 21.94
C GLU A 50 -12.73 9.76 20.47
N ASN A 51 -13.50 8.69 20.29
CA ASN A 51 -13.96 8.29 18.98
C ASN A 51 -14.97 9.32 18.44
N VAL A 52 -14.68 9.91 17.28
CA VAL A 52 -15.60 10.82 16.61
C VAL A 52 -16.56 10.02 15.75
N THR A 53 -17.86 10.12 16.01
CA THR A 53 -18.90 9.40 15.27
C THR A 53 -19.84 10.37 14.55
N THR A 54 -20.39 9.96 13.41
CA THR A 54 -21.40 10.71 12.65
C THR A 54 -22.38 9.73 12.01
N LEU A 55 -23.67 9.89 12.31
CA LEU A 55 -24.76 9.16 11.66
C LEU A 55 -25.10 9.83 10.33
N ILE A 56 -25.16 9.06 9.26
CA ILE A 56 -25.55 9.56 7.93
C ILE A 56 -27.08 9.48 7.81
N GLY A 57 -27.69 10.61 7.41
CA GLY A 57 -29.13 10.69 7.15
C GLY A 57 -30.01 10.81 8.41
N GLY A 58 -29.43 10.82 9.61
CA GLY A 58 -30.19 10.95 10.87
C GLY A 58 -31.01 9.72 11.26
N TYR A 59 -30.80 8.59 10.59
CA TYR A 59 -31.40 7.30 10.95
C TYR A 59 -30.71 6.70 12.16
N ASP A 60 -31.43 5.86 12.93
CA ASP A 60 -30.87 5.10 14.03
C ASP A 60 -29.68 4.24 13.58
N GLY A 61 -28.68 4.07 14.45
CA GLY A 61 -27.43 3.37 14.16
C GLY A 61 -27.61 1.90 13.75
N LEU A 62 -28.77 1.29 13.98
CA LEU A 62 -29.08 -0.07 13.50
C LEU A 62 -29.44 -0.10 12.00
N VAL A 63 -29.96 1.00 11.46
CA VAL A 63 -30.43 1.09 10.06
C VAL A 63 -29.58 2.06 9.25
N GLY A 64 -28.99 3.08 9.89
CA GLY A 64 -28.19 4.11 9.26
C GLY A 64 -26.72 3.73 9.13
N ILE A 65 -26.02 4.36 8.18
CA ILE A 65 -24.57 4.22 8.04
C ILE A 65 -23.87 5.06 9.12
N ILE A 66 -23.02 4.40 9.90
CA ILE A 66 -22.19 5.06 10.90
C ILE A 66 -20.79 5.27 10.32
N LEU A 67 -20.34 6.53 10.35
CA LEU A 67 -18.93 6.87 10.16
C LEU A 67 -18.29 7.04 11.54
N THR A 68 -17.13 6.42 11.73
CA THR A 68 -16.35 6.52 12.97
C THR A 68 -14.89 6.79 12.68
N ALA A 69 -14.34 7.81 13.30
CA ALA A 69 -12.91 8.07 13.33
C ALA A 69 -12.38 7.69 14.73
N ASP A 70 -11.73 6.56 14.81
CA ASP A 70 -10.87 6.16 15.91
C ASP A 70 -9.40 6.48 15.57
N THR A 71 -8.47 6.22 16.49
CA THR A 71 -7.03 6.46 16.29
C THR A 71 -6.53 5.81 15.00
N MET A 72 -6.86 4.55 14.75
CA MET A 72 -6.39 3.83 13.56
C MET A 72 -6.94 4.43 12.28
N SER A 73 -8.25 4.65 12.16
CA SER A 73 -8.87 5.21 10.96
C SER A 73 -8.38 6.62 10.65
N SER A 74 -8.26 7.48 11.67
CA SER A 74 -7.81 8.87 11.50
C SER A 74 -6.35 8.95 11.03
N VAL A 75 -5.50 8.03 11.49
CA VAL A 75 -4.12 7.87 11.02
C VAL A 75 -4.08 7.50 9.52
N PHE A 76 -4.94 6.57 9.06
CA PHE A 76 -5.04 6.22 7.63
C PHE A 76 -5.63 7.38 6.79
N VAL A 77 -6.56 8.15 7.33
CA VAL A 77 -7.09 9.35 6.68
C VAL A 77 -6.00 10.40 6.51
N LEU A 78 -5.20 10.66 7.56
CA LEU A 78 -4.07 11.60 7.54
C LEU A 78 -3.01 11.16 6.50
N LEU A 79 -2.63 9.88 6.49
CA LEU A 79 -1.72 9.34 5.49
C LEU A 79 -2.26 9.54 4.07
N THR A 80 -3.55 9.28 3.87
CA THR A 80 -4.19 9.40 2.56
C THR A 80 -4.17 10.83 2.06
N THR A 81 -4.61 11.78 2.87
CA THR A 81 -4.63 13.20 2.49
C THR A 81 -3.23 13.72 2.20
N PHE A 82 -2.23 13.36 3.02
CA PHE A 82 -0.83 13.73 2.80
C PHE A 82 -0.29 13.17 1.48
N MET A 83 -0.51 11.89 1.18
CA MET A 83 -0.01 11.26 -0.04
C MET A 83 -0.69 11.82 -1.30
N PHE A 84 -1.99 12.13 -1.24
CA PHE A 84 -2.70 12.80 -2.34
C PHE A 84 -2.23 14.25 -2.52
N PHE A 85 -1.91 14.98 -1.46
CA PHE A 85 -1.32 16.32 -1.53
C PHE A 85 0.04 16.27 -2.27
N ILE A 86 0.95 15.37 -1.88
CA ILE A 86 2.25 15.22 -2.57
C ILE A 86 2.08 14.81 -4.03
N ALA A 87 1.15 13.88 -4.33
CA ALA A 87 0.85 13.47 -5.70
C ALA A 87 0.26 14.62 -6.54
N SER A 88 -0.49 15.53 -5.92
CA SER A 88 -1.05 16.72 -6.55
C SER A 88 0.03 17.74 -6.90
N ILE A 89 0.99 17.99 -5.99
CA ILE A 89 2.16 18.82 -6.28
C ILE A 89 2.96 18.24 -7.44
N TYR A 90 3.22 16.93 -7.42
CA TYR A 90 3.94 16.23 -8.50
C TYR A 90 3.25 16.40 -9.86
N SER A 91 1.93 16.38 -9.88
CA SER A 91 1.10 16.42 -11.09
C SER A 91 0.79 17.84 -11.59
N PHE A 92 1.25 18.89 -10.92
CA PHE A 92 0.86 20.28 -11.14
C PHE A 92 1.03 20.75 -12.59
N ASN A 93 2.18 20.50 -13.22
CA ASN A 93 2.48 20.90 -14.60
C ASN A 93 2.27 19.74 -15.61
N GLN A 94 1.57 18.67 -15.23
CA GLN A 94 1.19 17.64 -16.19
C GLN A 94 -0.10 18.03 -16.88
N ASP A 95 -0.10 17.95 -18.20
CA ASP A 95 -1.29 18.19 -19.00
C ASP A 95 -2.22 16.97 -19.01
N ASN A 96 -2.67 16.58 -17.82
CA ASN A 96 -3.58 15.45 -17.63
C ASN A 96 -5.06 15.85 -17.81
N GLY A 97 -5.35 17.15 -18.01
CA GLY A 97 -6.72 17.65 -18.14
C GLY A 97 -7.53 17.63 -16.83
N LYS A 98 -8.73 18.22 -16.91
CA LYS A 98 -9.65 18.36 -15.77
C LYS A 98 -10.17 17.00 -15.25
N PHE A 99 -10.36 16.05 -16.17
CA PHE A 99 -10.87 14.71 -15.86
C PHE A 99 -9.96 13.92 -14.91
N PHE A 100 -8.64 14.11 -15.04
CA PHE A 100 -7.68 13.52 -14.11
C PHE A 100 -7.91 13.98 -12.65
N TRP A 101 -8.14 15.28 -12.45
CA TRP A 101 -8.38 15.83 -11.12
C TRP A 101 -9.69 15.34 -10.51
N LEU A 102 -10.76 15.25 -11.31
CA LEU A 102 -12.02 14.64 -10.87
C LEU A 102 -11.79 13.21 -10.35
N LEU A 103 -11.10 12.38 -11.13
CA LEU A 103 -10.81 10.99 -10.74
C LEU A 103 -9.92 10.92 -9.49
N MET A 104 -8.94 11.80 -9.33
CA MET A 104 -8.09 11.86 -8.15
C MET A 104 -8.90 12.18 -6.89
N PHE A 105 -9.81 13.15 -6.94
CA PHE A 105 -10.67 13.52 -5.81
C PHE A 105 -11.71 12.42 -5.49
N LEU A 106 -12.30 11.79 -6.50
CA LEU A 106 -13.19 10.63 -6.30
C LEU A 106 -12.46 9.45 -5.64
N TRP A 107 -11.25 9.17 -6.08
CA TRP A 107 -10.42 8.12 -5.49
C TRP A 107 -10.12 8.41 -4.02
N GLN A 108 -9.66 9.62 -3.71
CA GLN A 108 -9.35 10.06 -2.36
C GLN A 108 -10.56 9.97 -1.43
N SER A 109 -11.70 10.52 -1.86
CA SER A 109 -12.96 10.49 -1.13
C SER A 109 -13.37 9.07 -0.77
N SER A 110 -13.37 8.17 -1.76
CA SER A 110 -13.79 6.79 -1.55
C SER A 110 -12.84 6.03 -0.63
N LEU A 111 -11.51 6.28 -0.69
CA LEU A 111 -10.55 5.69 0.25
C LEU A 111 -10.77 6.20 1.69
N ILE A 112 -10.99 7.50 1.85
CA ILE A 112 -11.31 8.08 3.16
C ILE A 112 -12.62 7.48 3.70
N GLY A 113 -13.62 7.32 2.84
CA GLY A 113 -14.87 6.65 3.20
C GLY A 113 -14.66 5.22 3.70
N ILE A 114 -13.79 4.42 3.04
CA ILE A 114 -13.45 3.06 3.49
C ILE A 114 -12.82 3.07 4.89
N PHE A 115 -11.99 4.05 5.22
CA PHE A 115 -11.33 4.13 6.53
C PHE A 115 -12.28 4.61 7.64
N LEU A 116 -13.32 5.38 7.30
CA LEU A 116 -14.23 5.95 8.28
C LEU A 116 -15.50 5.10 8.50
N THR A 117 -15.93 4.31 7.51
CA THR A 117 -17.16 3.55 7.64
C THR A 117 -17.02 2.33 8.55
N ARG A 118 -18.09 2.02 9.29
CA ARG A 118 -18.26 0.80 10.09
C ARG A 118 -19.30 -0.15 9.49
N ASP A 119 -19.76 0.12 8.30
CA ASP A 119 -20.83 -0.62 7.64
C ASP A 119 -20.27 -1.53 6.54
N PHE A 120 -20.59 -2.83 6.61
CA PHE A 120 -20.16 -3.84 5.64
C PHE A 120 -20.60 -3.53 4.21
N PHE A 121 -21.84 -3.10 4.02
CA PHE A 121 -22.36 -2.83 2.69
C PHE A 121 -21.81 -1.53 2.10
N ASN A 122 -21.63 -0.52 2.93
CA ASN A 122 -21.01 0.73 2.50
C ASN A 122 -19.54 0.52 2.06
N ILE A 123 -18.79 -0.38 2.72
CA ILE A 123 -17.47 -0.80 2.23
C ILE A 123 -17.57 -1.40 0.83
N PHE A 124 -18.53 -2.30 0.59
CA PHE A 124 -18.74 -2.88 -0.75
C PHE A 124 -18.90 -1.77 -1.79
N VAL A 125 -19.79 -0.81 -1.57
CA VAL A 125 -20.05 0.31 -2.49
C VAL A 125 -18.80 1.14 -2.75
N LEU A 126 -18.10 1.54 -1.69
CA LEU A 126 -16.90 2.38 -1.79
C LEU A 126 -15.75 1.65 -2.51
N VAL A 127 -15.57 0.36 -2.27
CA VAL A 127 -14.55 -0.47 -2.94
C VAL A 127 -14.86 -0.65 -4.42
N GLU A 128 -16.13 -0.78 -4.81
CA GLU A 128 -16.55 -0.80 -6.23
C GLU A 128 -16.22 0.54 -6.91
N VAL A 129 -16.57 1.67 -6.30
CA VAL A 129 -16.24 3.01 -6.83
C VAL A 129 -14.73 3.19 -7.01
N VAL A 130 -13.95 2.85 -5.98
CA VAL A 130 -12.47 2.91 -6.05
C VAL A 130 -11.95 2.04 -7.18
N THR A 131 -12.48 0.84 -7.35
CA THR A 131 -12.05 -0.09 -8.39
C THR A 131 -12.29 0.48 -9.79
N LEU A 132 -13.45 1.08 -10.04
CA LEU A 132 -13.76 1.73 -11.32
C LEU A 132 -12.85 2.92 -11.58
N VAL A 133 -12.69 3.82 -10.61
CA VAL A 133 -11.85 5.02 -10.74
C VAL A 133 -10.40 4.64 -11.02
N VAL A 134 -9.86 3.68 -10.30
CA VAL A 134 -8.47 3.22 -10.48
C VAL A 134 -8.30 2.52 -11.83
N ALA A 135 -9.26 1.72 -12.30
CA ALA A 135 -9.21 1.12 -13.62
C ALA A 135 -9.11 2.19 -14.73
N ILE A 136 -9.91 3.25 -14.64
CA ILE A 136 -9.86 4.38 -15.58
C ILE A 136 -8.50 5.09 -15.52
N LEU A 137 -7.95 5.29 -14.32
CA LEU A 137 -6.63 5.91 -14.14
C LEU A 137 -5.48 5.04 -14.66
N ILE A 138 -5.57 3.70 -14.61
CA ILE A 138 -4.62 2.79 -15.22
C ILE A 138 -4.68 2.91 -16.75
N MET A 139 -5.88 3.03 -17.31
CA MET A 139 -6.14 3.17 -18.76
C MET A 139 -5.94 4.59 -19.28
N PHE A 140 -5.49 5.54 -18.46
CA PHE A 140 -5.56 6.97 -18.74
C PHE A 140 -4.92 7.39 -20.07
N ASN A 141 -3.77 6.81 -20.45
CA ASN A 141 -3.09 7.12 -21.70
C ASN A 141 -3.64 6.36 -22.93
N ARG A 142 -4.71 5.57 -22.77
CA ARG A 142 -5.43 4.87 -23.85
C ARG A 142 -4.57 4.01 -24.79
N SER A 143 -3.35 3.60 -24.40
CA SER A 143 -2.58 2.65 -25.18
C SER A 143 -3.19 1.24 -25.07
N ASN A 144 -3.04 0.40 -26.12
CA ASN A 144 -3.58 -0.96 -26.12
C ASN A 144 -3.15 -1.78 -24.90
N ARG A 145 -1.90 -1.61 -24.46
CA ARG A 145 -1.39 -2.28 -23.25
C ARG A 145 -2.06 -1.74 -21.99
N ALA A 146 -2.25 -0.42 -21.87
CA ALA A 146 -2.92 0.18 -20.73
C ALA A 146 -4.39 -0.24 -20.64
N MET A 147 -5.09 -0.30 -21.79
CA MET A 147 -6.47 -0.78 -21.85
C MET A 147 -6.57 -2.24 -21.39
N TYR A 148 -5.69 -3.11 -21.90
CA TYR A 148 -5.65 -4.51 -21.47
C TYR A 148 -5.38 -4.66 -19.95
N ASP A 149 -4.34 -4.00 -19.44
CA ASP A 149 -3.95 -4.11 -18.03
C ASP A 149 -5.04 -3.53 -17.10
N GLY A 150 -5.69 -2.42 -17.51
CA GLY A 150 -6.80 -1.83 -16.76
C GLY A 150 -8.08 -2.69 -16.76
N ILE A 151 -8.41 -3.33 -17.87
CA ILE A 151 -9.53 -4.28 -17.94
C ILE A 151 -9.24 -5.51 -17.07
N ILE A 152 -8.04 -6.08 -17.10
CA ILE A 152 -7.66 -7.20 -16.21
C ILE A 152 -7.77 -6.78 -14.74
N TYR A 153 -7.26 -5.59 -14.39
CA TYR A 153 -7.41 -5.04 -13.04
C TYR A 153 -8.90 -4.98 -12.64
N LEU A 154 -9.75 -4.39 -13.49
CA LEU A 154 -11.18 -4.24 -13.23
C LEU A 154 -11.85 -5.61 -13.03
N MET A 155 -11.70 -6.52 -13.98
CA MET A 155 -12.37 -7.83 -13.97
C MET A 155 -11.97 -8.68 -12.75
N VAL A 156 -10.68 -8.72 -12.43
CA VAL A 156 -10.19 -9.48 -11.26
C VAL A 156 -10.77 -8.92 -9.96
N ASN A 157 -10.82 -7.60 -9.83
CA ASN A 157 -11.37 -6.96 -8.63
C ASN A 157 -12.90 -7.10 -8.55
N ILE A 158 -13.62 -7.08 -9.68
CA ILE A 158 -15.07 -7.35 -9.71
C ILE A 158 -15.35 -8.78 -9.23
N VAL A 159 -14.61 -9.78 -9.71
CA VAL A 159 -14.78 -11.17 -9.23
C VAL A 159 -14.57 -11.25 -7.73
N ALA A 160 -13.48 -10.67 -7.23
CA ALA A 160 -13.19 -10.72 -5.80
C ALA A 160 -14.26 -10.05 -4.93
N ILE A 161 -14.72 -8.85 -5.32
CA ILE A 161 -15.70 -8.11 -4.51
C ILE A 161 -17.08 -8.80 -4.45
N LYS A 162 -17.40 -9.70 -5.40
CA LYS A 162 -18.63 -10.52 -5.30
C LYS A 162 -18.53 -11.56 -4.18
N PHE A 163 -17.33 -12.08 -3.89
CA PHE A 163 -17.12 -12.91 -2.69
C PHE A 163 -17.37 -12.08 -1.42
N TYR A 164 -16.89 -10.84 -1.37
CA TYR A 164 -17.17 -9.94 -0.25
C TYR A 164 -18.70 -9.73 -0.08
N LEU A 165 -19.40 -9.39 -1.15
CA LEU A 165 -20.84 -9.16 -1.12
C LEU A 165 -21.62 -10.40 -0.64
N LEU A 166 -21.23 -11.59 -1.11
CA LEU A 166 -21.80 -12.85 -0.60
C LEU A 166 -21.54 -13.01 0.90
N GLY A 167 -20.31 -12.71 1.35
CA GLY A 167 -19.97 -12.72 2.78
C GLY A 167 -20.82 -11.76 3.60
N VAL A 168 -21.04 -10.53 3.09
CA VAL A 168 -21.94 -9.54 3.70
C VAL A 168 -23.38 -10.05 3.77
N GLY A 169 -23.87 -10.72 2.71
CA GLY A 169 -25.20 -11.35 2.71
C GLY A 169 -25.34 -12.41 3.81
N TYR A 170 -24.32 -13.27 3.99
CA TYR A 170 -24.29 -14.24 5.10
C TYR A 170 -24.23 -13.56 6.46
N MET A 171 -23.41 -12.50 6.61
CA MET A 171 -23.36 -11.72 7.86
C MET A 171 -24.71 -11.13 8.21
N TYR A 172 -25.37 -10.49 7.23
CA TYR A 172 -26.69 -9.92 7.44
C TYR A 172 -27.75 -10.98 7.78
N MET A 173 -27.69 -12.15 7.15
CA MET A 173 -28.58 -13.27 7.45
C MET A 173 -28.38 -13.80 8.89
N LEU A 174 -27.15 -13.80 9.40
CA LEU A 174 -26.84 -14.25 10.76
C LEU A 174 -27.19 -13.18 11.81
N THR A 175 -26.85 -11.94 11.55
CA THR A 175 -26.84 -10.88 12.58
C THR A 175 -28.01 -9.90 12.48
N GLY A 176 -28.64 -9.79 11.29
CA GLY A 176 -29.66 -8.80 10.99
C GLY A 176 -29.17 -7.35 10.89
N VAL A 177 -27.85 -7.11 11.01
CA VAL A 177 -27.24 -5.77 11.04
C VAL A 177 -26.04 -5.70 10.12
N LEU A 178 -25.68 -4.47 9.71
CA LEU A 178 -24.53 -4.21 8.82
C LEU A 178 -23.38 -3.48 9.53
N ASP A 179 -23.59 -2.97 10.74
CA ASP A 179 -22.53 -2.35 11.54
C ASP A 179 -21.56 -3.41 12.09
N PHE A 180 -20.26 -3.16 11.97
CA PHE A 180 -19.18 -4.08 12.39
C PHE A 180 -19.25 -4.45 13.87
N ASN A 181 -19.44 -3.44 14.74
CA ASN A 181 -19.36 -3.64 16.18
C ASN A 181 -20.59 -4.41 16.68
N VAL A 182 -21.77 -4.03 16.18
CA VAL A 182 -23.02 -4.71 16.53
C VAL A 182 -23.01 -6.14 15.99
N ALA A 183 -22.60 -6.34 14.73
CA ALA A 183 -22.48 -7.67 14.14
C ALA A 183 -21.51 -8.57 14.91
N ALA A 184 -20.33 -8.04 15.30
CA ALA A 184 -19.37 -8.78 16.11
C ALA A 184 -19.93 -9.18 17.47
N ALA A 185 -20.69 -8.31 18.15
CA ALA A 185 -21.35 -8.62 19.41
C ALA A 185 -22.39 -9.74 19.24
N VAL A 186 -23.26 -9.64 18.23
CA VAL A 186 -24.27 -10.66 17.92
C VAL A 186 -23.62 -12.01 17.58
N LEU A 187 -22.52 -12.02 16.80
CA LEU A 187 -21.81 -13.25 16.49
C LEU A 187 -21.25 -13.94 17.73
N ARG A 188 -20.66 -13.19 18.66
CA ARG A 188 -20.07 -13.73 19.89
C ARG A 188 -21.14 -14.30 20.84
N GLU A 189 -22.27 -13.63 20.92
CA GLU A 189 -23.32 -13.97 21.91
C GLU A 189 -24.27 -15.06 21.42
N TYR A 190 -24.67 -15.03 20.13
CA TYR A 190 -25.80 -15.85 19.65
C TYR A 190 -25.42 -16.92 18.62
N HIS A 191 -24.16 -16.92 18.09
CA HIS A 191 -23.78 -17.83 17.02
C HIS A 191 -22.55 -18.69 17.35
N PRO A 192 -22.60 -19.99 17.03
CA PRO A 192 -21.42 -20.85 17.16
C PRO A 192 -20.33 -20.45 16.16
N LEU A 193 -19.07 -20.74 16.47
CA LEU A 193 -17.94 -20.43 15.60
C LEU A 193 -18.09 -21.02 14.19
N SER A 194 -18.69 -22.22 14.08
CA SER A 194 -18.93 -22.88 12.80
C SER A 194 -19.82 -22.07 11.84
N ALA A 195 -20.74 -21.26 12.34
CA ALA A 195 -21.58 -20.38 11.51
C ALA A 195 -20.78 -19.21 10.89
N GLN A 196 -19.66 -18.84 11.51
CA GLN A 196 -18.83 -17.72 11.09
C GLN A 196 -17.81 -18.09 10.00
N ILE A 197 -17.54 -19.38 9.76
CA ILE A 197 -16.51 -19.87 8.84
C ILE A 197 -16.75 -19.40 7.41
N VAL A 198 -17.96 -19.55 6.89
CA VAL A 198 -18.29 -19.19 5.51
C VAL A 198 -18.17 -17.68 5.25
N PRO A 199 -18.83 -16.79 6.03
CA PRO A 199 -18.71 -15.36 5.82
C PRO A 199 -17.27 -14.87 6.02
N TYR A 200 -16.53 -15.39 7.01
CA TYR A 200 -15.12 -15.09 7.19
C TYR A 200 -14.31 -15.45 5.96
N ALA A 201 -14.41 -16.68 5.46
CA ALA A 201 -13.63 -17.12 4.30
C ALA A 201 -13.94 -16.31 3.04
N LEU A 202 -15.22 -15.95 2.80
CA LEU A 202 -15.65 -15.13 1.68
C LEU A 202 -15.05 -13.71 1.76
N ILE A 203 -15.15 -13.05 2.90
CA ILE A 203 -14.65 -11.70 3.12
C ILE A 203 -13.12 -11.68 3.04
N MET A 204 -12.45 -12.62 3.75
CA MET A 204 -10.98 -12.66 3.79
C MET A 204 -10.35 -13.03 2.45
N THR A 205 -11.01 -13.81 1.61
CA THR A 205 -10.56 -14.07 0.23
C THR A 205 -10.47 -12.78 -0.59
N THR A 206 -11.49 -11.91 -0.47
CA THR A 206 -11.47 -10.61 -1.14
C THR A 206 -10.36 -9.73 -0.60
N ILE A 207 -10.20 -9.68 0.72
CA ILE A 207 -9.15 -8.88 1.37
C ILE A 207 -7.76 -9.37 0.98
N ALA A 208 -7.55 -10.69 0.92
CA ALA A 208 -6.29 -11.29 0.45
C ALA A 208 -5.93 -10.85 -0.98
N LEU A 209 -6.93 -10.77 -1.88
CA LEU A 209 -6.73 -10.23 -3.22
C LEU A 209 -6.43 -8.72 -3.19
N LYS A 210 -7.16 -7.93 -2.40
CA LYS A 210 -6.93 -6.48 -2.25
C LYS A 210 -5.54 -6.18 -1.67
N CYS A 211 -5.02 -7.03 -0.80
CA CYS A 211 -3.65 -6.97 -0.28
C CYS A 211 -2.61 -7.52 -1.27
N ALA A 212 -3.01 -8.05 -2.42
CA ALA A 212 -2.14 -8.71 -3.39
C ALA A 212 -1.27 -9.82 -2.78
N LEU A 213 -1.85 -10.65 -1.90
CA LEU A 213 -1.18 -11.82 -1.32
C LEU A 213 -1.04 -12.93 -2.38
N LEU A 214 0.03 -13.73 -2.31
CA LEU A 214 0.17 -14.89 -3.18
C LEU A 214 -0.90 -15.94 -2.84
N PRO A 215 -1.55 -16.54 -3.86
CA PRO A 215 -1.31 -16.40 -5.32
C PRO A 215 -2.10 -15.27 -6.01
N LEU A 216 -2.82 -14.41 -5.28
CA LEU A 216 -3.75 -13.41 -5.81
C LEU A 216 -3.08 -12.07 -6.20
N PHE A 217 -1.78 -12.02 -6.36
CA PHE A 217 -0.96 -10.79 -6.46
C PHE A 217 -0.88 -10.16 -7.86
N SER A 218 -1.15 -10.92 -8.93
CA SER A 218 -0.67 -10.57 -10.29
C SER A 218 -1.36 -9.35 -10.91
N TRP A 219 -2.50 -8.93 -10.39
CA TRP A 219 -3.15 -7.69 -10.80
C TRP A 219 -2.31 -6.44 -10.48
N LEU A 220 -1.57 -6.47 -9.35
CA LEU A 220 -0.82 -5.32 -8.86
C LEU A 220 0.37 -4.95 -9.77
N PRO A 221 1.26 -5.89 -10.17
CA PRO A 221 2.31 -5.58 -11.14
C PRO A 221 1.77 -5.12 -12.50
N LYS A 222 0.62 -5.62 -12.95
CA LYS A 222 -0.04 -5.16 -14.18
C LYS A 222 -0.49 -3.71 -14.05
N ALA A 223 -1.18 -3.36 -12.96
CA ALA A 223 -1.62 -2.00 -12.69
C ALA A 223 -0.47 -0.97 -12.64
N HIS A 224 0.67 -1.35 -12.03
CA HIS A 224 1.86 -0.48 -11.95
C HIS A 224 2.73 -0.52 -13.20
N GLY A 225 2.85 -1.71 -13.81
CA GLY A 225 3.75 -1.99 -14.92
C GLY A 225 3.29 -1.39 -16.24
N THR A 226 2.00 -1.07 -16.37
CA THR A 226 1.49 -0.49 -17.62
C THR A 226 2.19 0.83 -17.96
N PRO A 227 2.55 1.05 -19.24
CA PRO A 227 3.09 2.34 -19.67
C PRO A 227 2.09 3.49 -19.53
N GLY A 228 0.80 3.16 -19.52
CA GLY A 228 -0.30 4.13 -19.54
C GLY A 228 -0.60 4.80 -18.20
N ALA A 229 -0.25 4.17 -17.08
CA ALA A 229 -0.55 4.73 -15.76
C ALA A 229 0.37 5.93 -15.45
N PRO A 230 -0.20 7.12 -15.13
CA PRO A 230 0.58 8.26 -14.66
C PRO A 230 1.43 7.89 -13.41
N PRO A 231 2.64 8.47 -13.25
CA PRO A 231 3.49 8.14 -12.09
C PRO A 231 2.82 8.38 -10.73
N ALA A 232 2.03 9.45 -10.60
CA ALA A 232 1.24 9.76 -9.41
C ALA A 232 0.25 8.63 -9.07
N VAL A 233 -0.42 8.04 -10.09
CA VAL A 233 -1.32 6.90 -9.91
C VAL A 233 -0.56 5.67 -9.39
N SER A 234 0.61 5.35 -9.95
CA SER A 234 1.43 4.25 -9.46
C SER A 234 1.91 4.48 -8.02
N ALA A 235 2.27 5.72 -7.67
CA ALA A 235 2.68 6.09 -6.31
C ALA A 235 1.52 5.91 -5.30
N LEU A 236 0.32 6.36 -5.63
CA LEU A 236 -0.87 6.23 -4.78
C LEU A 236 -1.39 4.79 -4.70
N LEU A 237 -1.33 4.01 -5.79
CA LEU A 237 -1.67 2.58 -5.76
C LEU A 237 -0.83 1.83 -4.72
N SER A 238 0.49 2.01 -4.75
CA SER A 238 1.39 1.38 -3.79
C SER A 238 1.37 2.09 -2.43
N GLY A 239 1.29 3.43 -2.42
CA GLY A 239 1.39 4.26 -1.22
C GLY A 239 0.16 4.20 -0.32
N VAL A 240 -1.06 4.15 -0.89
CA VAL A 240 -2.31 4.27 -0.13
C VAL A 240 -3.34 3.21 -0.50
N HIS A 241 -3.59 2.96 -1.78
CA HIS A 241 -4.69 2.10 -2.20
C HIS A 241 -4.59 0.68 -1.62
N ILE A 242 -3.41 0.05 -1.68
CA ILE A 242 -3.22 -1.30 -1.11
C ILE A 242 -3.38 -1.33 0.41
N LYS A 243 -3.24 -0.16 1.09
CA LYS A 243 -3.45 -0.04 2.53
C LYS A 243 -4.92 -0.15 2.93
N SER A 244 -5.85 0.14 2.01
CA SER A 244 -7.27 -0.13 2.29
C SER A 244 -7.54 -1.62 2.51
N GLY A 245 -6.87 -2.50 1.77
CA GLY A 245 -6.92 -3.94 2.02
C GLY A 245 -6.33 -4.34 3.37
N LEU A 246 -5.15 -3.78 3.73
CA LEU A 246 -4.51 -4.03 5.02
C LEU A 246 -5.34 -3.49 6.20
N TYR A 247 -5.95 -2.32 6.05
CA TYR A 247 -6.88 -1.76 7.03
C TYR A 247 -8.08 -2.68 7.24
N LEU A 248 -8.72 -3.12 6.14
CA LEU A 248 -9.84 -4.05 6.22
C LEU A 248 -9.44 -5.41 6.81
N PHE A 249 -8.20 -5.87 6.55
CA PHE A 249 -7.67 -7.08 7.17
C PHE A 249 -7.69 -6.97 8.70
N VAL A 250 -7.15 -5.89 9.26
CA VAL A 250 -7.14 -5.68 10.71
C VAL A 250 -8.56 -5.60 11.25
N ARG A 251 -9.45 -4.81 10.60
CA ARG A 251 -10.85 -4.67 11.04
C ARG A 251 -11.62 -5.98 11.02
N MET A 252 -11.42 -6.81 10.00
CA MET A 252 -12.13 -8.09 9.93
C MET A 252 -11.57 -9.12 10.93
N HIS A 253 -10.29 -9.05 11.27
CA HIS A 253 -9.75 -9.85 12.38
C HIS A 253 -10.37 -9.46 13.73
N GLU A 254 -10.68 -8.18 13.96
CA GLU A 254 -11.41 -7.72 15.15
C GLU A 254 -12.85 -8.26 15.18
N VAL A 255 -13.55 -8.22 14.02
CA VAL A 255 -14.94 -8.70 13.91
C VAL A 255 -15.05 -10.21 14.10
N PHE A 256 -14.13 -10.97 13.50
CA PHE A 256 -14.11 -12.43 13.48
C PHE A 256 -13.06 -13.03 14.42
N GLU A 257 -12.82 -12.42 15.56
CA GLU A 257 -11.76 -12.81 16.51
C GLU A 257 -11.78 -14.33 16.82
N GLY A 258 -12.96 -14.94 16.95
CA GLY A 258 -13.12 -16.36 17.31
C GLY A 258 -12.71 -17.35 16.20
N VAL A 259 -12.65 -16.91 14.92
CA VAL A 259 -12.30 -17.74 13.75
C VAL A 259 -11.13 -17.17 12.95
N ALA A 260 -10.41 -16.20 13.52
CA ALA A 260 -9.31 -15.53 12.84
C ALA A 260 -8.13 -16.48 12.58
N ALA A 261 -7.85 -16.78 11.29
CA ALA A 261 -6.81 -17.71 10.87
C ALA A 261 -5.41 -17.03 10.87
N THR A 262 -4.96 -16.59 12.04
CA THR A 262 -3.72 -15.80 12.21
C THR A 262 -2.48 -16.55 11.71
N GLU A 263 -2.31 -17.83 12.08
CA GLU A 263 -1.16 -18.64 11.65
C GLU A 263 -1.15 -18.86 10.13
N PHE A 264 -2.32 -19.08 9.53
CA PHE A 264 -2.44 -19.20 8.08
C PHE A 264 -1.96 -17.92 7.39
N PHE A 265 -2.42 -16.74 7.82
CA PHE A 265 -2.02 -15.47 7.22
C PHE A 265 -0.56 -15.11 7.51
N LEU A 266 0.02 -15.57 8.61
CA LEU A 266 1.45 -15.48 8.88
C LEU A 266 2.24 -16.25 7.83
N VAL A 267 1.88 -17.51 7.55
CA VAL A 267 2.52 -18.34 6.52
C VAL A 267 2.33 -17.74 5.13
N VAL A 268 1.12 -17.31 4.78
CA VAL A 268 0.84 -16.63 3.51
C VAL A 268 1.66 -15.35 3.39
N GLY A 269 1.86 -14.61 4.47
CA GLY A 269 2.73 -13.43 4.54
C GLY A 269 4.18 -13.76 4.19
N ILE A 270 4.74 -14.85 4.76
CA ILE A 270 6.10 -15.32 4.47
C ILE A 270 6.23 -15.69 2.98
N ILE A 271 5.31 -16.52 2.46
CA ILE A 271 5.32 -16.96 1.05
C ILE A 271 5.21 -15.74 0.12
N THR A 272 4.33 -14.78 0.45
CA THR A 272 4.15 -13.54 -0.32
C THR A 272 5.42 -12.69 -0.29
N GLY A 273 6.02 -12.53 0.87
CA GLY A 273 7.24 -11.76 1.06
C GLY A 273 8.41 -12.31 0.24
N ILE A 274 8.63 -13.63 0.31
CA ILE A 274 9.69 -14.34 -0.40
C ILE A 274 9.41 -14.36 -1.91
N GLY A 275 8.22 -14.76 -2.33
CA GLY A 275 7.83 -14.78 -3.74
C GLY A 275 7.93 -13.40 -4.39
N GLY A 276 7.48 -12.36 -3.67
CA GLY A 276 7.54 -10.98 -4.13
C GLY A 276 8.96 -10.50 -4.43
N PHE A 277 9.94 -10.71 -3.55
CA PHE A 277 11.31 -10.27 -3.83
C PHE A 277 11.99 -11.12 -4.92
N ILE A 278 11.72 -12.41 -5.04
CA ILE A 278 12.25 -13.26 -6.10
C ILE A 278 11.76 -12.75 -7.47
N LEU A 279 10.45 -12.46 -7.58
CA LEU A 279 9.86 -11.87 -8.77
C LEU A 279 10.45 -10.49 -9.08
N ALA A 280 10.70 -9.64 -8.06
CA ALA A 280 11.33 -8.32 -8.24
C ALA A 280 12.79 -8.43 -8.73
N MET A 281 13.56 -9.38 -8.18
CA MET A 281 14.94 -9.62 -8.63
C MET A 281 15.00 -10.04 -10.11
N SER A 282 14.01 -10.74 -10.61
CA SER A 282 13.96 -11.19 -12.02
C SER A 282 13.71 -10.07 -13.02
N GLN A 283 13.10 -8.94 -12.61
CA GLN A 283 12.68 -7.86 -13.52
C GLN A 283 13.83 -6.95 -13.93
N SER A 284 13.73 -6.38 -15.15
CA SER A 284 14.63 -5.31 -15.65
C SER A 284 13.92 -3.96 -15.78
N ASP A 285 12.60 -3.94 -15.72
CA ASP A 285 11.77 -2.73 -15.74
C ASP A 285 11.70 -2.12 -14.35
N ILE A 286 12.06 -0.84 -14.22
CA ILE A 286 12.13 -0.15 -12.92
C ILE A 286 10.77 -0.07 -12.22
N LYS A 287 9.66 0.09 -12.96
CA LYS A 287 8.32 0.08 -12.36
C LYS A 287 7.91 -1.32 -11.89
N LEU A 288 8.24 -2.38 -12.67
CA LEU A 288 7.94 -3.75 -12.27
C LEU A 288 8.76 -4.21 -11.06
N ILE A 289 10.04 -3.81 -10.97
CA ILE A 289 10.85 -4.05 -9.77
C ILE A 289 10.13 -3.49 -8.55
N LEU A 290 9.68 -2.24 -8.62
CA LEU A 290 8.96 -1.58 -7.53
C LEU A 290 7.62 -2.26 -7.23
N ALA A 291 6.87 -2.66 -8.25
CA ALA A 291 5.56 -3.30 -8.08
C ALA A 291 5.66 -4.65 -7.34
N TYR A 292 6.58 -5.53 -7.74
CA TYR A 292 6.82 -6.79 -7.05
C TYR A 292 7.39 -6.60 -5.63
N HIS A 293 8.17 -5.53 -5.41
CA HIS A 293 8.54 -5.15 -4.04
C HIS A 293 7.38 -4.62 -3.22
N THR A 294 6.30 -4.11 -3.83
CA THR A 294 5.08 -3.82 -3.07
C THR A 294 4.47 -5.12 -2.56
N VAL A 295 4.37 -6.16 -3.39
CA VAL A 295 3.93 -7.50 -2.97
C VAL A 295 4.81 -8.03 -1.82
N SER A 296 6.13 -7.97 -1.99
CA SER A 296 7.08 -8.43 -0.95
C SER A 296 6.92 -7.71 0.39
N GLN A 297 6.76 -6.38 0.36
CA GLN A 297 6.63 -5.60 1.60
C GLN A 297 5.24 -5.80 2.26
N VAL A 298 4.19 -6.03 1.47
CA VAL A 298 2.89 -6.43 2.01
C VAL A 298 3.00 -7.79 2.71
N GLY A 299 3.74 -8.74 2.14
CA GLY A 299 4.03 -10.00 2.83
C GLY A 299 4.71 -9.80 4.18
N LEU A 300 5.69 -8.88 4.27
CA LEU A 300 6.34 -8.53 5.53
C LEU A 300 5.38 -7.89 6.54
N ILE A 301 4.50 -7.00 6.08
CA ILE A 301 3.45 -6.40 6.91
C ILE A 301 2.52 -7.49 7.45
N MET A 302 2.08 -8.42 6.58
CA MET A 302 1.22 -9.54 6.99
C MET A 302 1.88 -10.42 8.05
N VAL A 303 3.19 -10.69 7.93
CA VAL A 303 3.93 -11.39 9.00
C VAL A 303 3.82 -10.63 10.31
N GLY A 304 4.12 -9.34 10.33
CA GLY A 304 4.09 -8.55 11.57
C GLY A 304 2.68 -8.39 12.17
N LEU A 305 1.62 -8.25 11.34
CA LEU A 305 0.23 -8.16 11.81
C LEU A 305 -0.25 -9.47 12.45
N ASN A 306 0.32 -10.60 12.05
CA ASN A 306 -0.07 -11.93 12.55
C ASN A 306 0.93 -12.51 13.57
N MET A 307 1.92 -11.72 14.03
CA MET A 307 2.73 -12.07 15.19
C MET A 307 1.91 -11.90 16.48
N PRO A 308 2.12 -12.78 17.49
CA PRO A 308 1.30 -12.76 18.70
C PRO A 308 1.60 -11.56 19.61
N ASP A 309 2.72 -10.88 19.42
CA ASP A 309 3.18 -9.79 20.28
C ASP A 309 2.71 -8.42 19.78
N PRO A 310 2.11 -7.57 20.65
CA PRO A 310 1.61 -6.25 20.28
C PRO A 310 2.67 -5.29 19.71
N VAL A 311 3.94 -5.41 20.14
CA VAL A 311 5.04 -4.58 19.61
C VAL A 311 5.32 -4.94 18.15
N SER A 312 5.26 -6.24 17.81
CA SER A 312 5.41 -6.71 16.44
C SER A 312 4.27 -6.22 15.54
N GLN A 313 3.03 -6.24 16.04
CA GLN A 313 1.86 -5.71 15.33
C GLN A 313 1.97 -4.18 15.14
N THR A 314 2.38 -3.45 16.18
CA THR A 314 2.67 -2.00 16.07
C THR A 314 3.79 -1.73 15.06
N GLY A 315 4.81 -2.57 15.02
CA GLY A 315 5.88 -2.53 14.03
C GLY A 315 5.34 -2.68 12.59
N ALA A 316 4.38 -3.58 12.38
CA ALA A 316 3.71 -3.75 11.09
C ALA A 316 2.86 -2.53 10.71
N MET A 317 2.10 -1.97 11.65
CA MET A 317 1.34 -0.72 11.44
C MET A 317 2.29 0.43 11.09
N TYR A 318 3.39 0.59 11.80
CA TYR A 318 4.41 1.58 11.46
C TYR A 318 5.06 1.32 10.10
N HIS A 319 5.25 0.04 9.73
CA HIS A 319 5.76 -0.31 8.40
C HIS A 319 4.78 0.05 7.27
N ILE A 320 3.47 0.00 7.49
CA ILE A 320 2.44 0.47 6.55
C ILE A 320 2.67 1.94 6.20
N PHE A 321 2.93 2.79 7.21
CA PHE A 321 3.25 4.21 7.03
C PHE A 321 4.55 4.42 6.26
N ASN A 322 5.60 3.81 6.75
CA ASN A 322 6.93 3.90 6.15
C ASN A 322 6.92 3.44 4.70
N HIS A 323 6.19 2.37 4.42
CA HIS A 323 6.00 1.85 3.08
C HIS A 323 5.33 2.87 2.14
N ALA A 324 4.38 3.68 2.62
CA ALA A 324 3.76 4.71 1.81
C ALA A 324 4.80 5.76 1.35
N PHE A 325 5.68 6.20 2.25
CA PHE A 325 6.68 7.21 1.95
C PHE A 325 7.76 6.71 0.99
N PHE A 326 8.44 5.59 1.30
CA PHE A 326 9.50 5.13 0.40
C PHE A 326 8.94 4.60 -0.94
N LYS A 327 7.77 3.99 -0.99
CA LYS A 327 7.16 3.56 -2.25
C LYS A 327 6.62 4.72 -3.08
N GLY A 328 5.94 5.66 -2.45
CA GLY A 328 5.52 6.90 -3.11
C GLY A 328 6.71 7.61 -3.74
N GLY A 329 7.77 7.84 -2.97
CA GLY A 329 9.01 8.46 -3.45
C GLY A 329 9.64 7.70 -4.61
N LEU A 330 9.77 6.38 -4.51
CA LEU A 330 10.35 5.54 -5.56
C LEU A 330 9.53 5.53 -6.86
N PHE A 331 8.19 5.46 -6.79
CA PHE A 331 7.36 5.48 -7.99
C PHE A 331 7.32 6.85 -8.66
N LEU A 332 7.28 7.96 -7.89
CA LEU A 332 7.39 9.32 -8.43
C LEU A 332 8.76 9.54 -9.06
N SER A 333 9.83 9.11 -8.40
CA SER A 333 11.20 9.16 -8.94
C SER A 333 11.32 8.36 -10.23
N ALA A 334 10.83 7.11 -10.26
CA ALA A 334 10.82 6.30 -11.46
C ALA A 334 10.12 7.00 -12.63
N GLY A 335 9.02 7.71 -12.36
CA GLY A 335 8.32 8.52 -13.36
C GLY A 335 9.19 9.62 -13.95
N CYS A 336 9.93 10.36 -13.11
CA CYS A 336 10.89 11.37 -13.55
C CYS A 336 12.02 10.76 -14.38
N ILE A 337 12.61 9.66 -13.90
CA ILE A 337 13.74 8.98 -14.55
C ILE A 337 13.32 8.42 -15.91
N ILE A 338 12.16 7.76 -16.02
CA ILE A 338 11.64 7.23 -17.29
C ILE A 338 11.47 8.37 -18.31
N LYS A 339 10.89 9.50 -17.89
CA LYS A 339 10.69 10.66 -18.77
C LYS A 339 12.02 11.26 -19.23
N ALA A 340 13.02 11.31 -18.33
CA ALA A 340 14.33 11.89 -18.62
C ALA A 340 15.18 11.01 -19.55
N TYR A 341 15.18 9.70 -19.32
CA TYR A 341 16.04 8.75 -20.07
C TYR A 341 15.32 8.07 -21.24
N GLY A 342 14.01 8.19 -21.38
CA GLY A 342 13.23 7.55 -22.45
C GLY A 342 13.17 6.01 -22.35
N THR A 343 13.62 5.41 -21.26
CA THR A 343 13.68 3.96 -21.06
C THR A 343 13.25 3.56 -19.66
N ARG A 344 12.71 2.35 -19.51
CA ARG A 344 12.35 1.73 -18.26
C ARG A 344 13.36 0.67 -17.80
N ASN A 345 14.35 0.36 -18.64
CA ASN A 345 15.32 -0.68 -18.36
C ASN A 345 16.41 -0.18 -17.41
N VAL A 346 16.45 -0.75 -16.18
CA VAL A 346 17.43 -0.39 -15.14
C VAL A 346 18.89 -0.50 -15.60
N TYR A 347 19.17 -1.39 -16.54
CA TYR A 347 20.54 -1.59 -17.05
C TYR A 347 21.00 -0.51 -18.05
N LYS A 348 20.04 0.22 -18.65
CA LYS A 348 20.31 1.29 -19.62
C LYS A 348 20.32 2.69 -18.98
N ILE A 349 19.99 2.81 -17.70
CA ILE A 349 19.95 4.07 -16.96
C ILE A 349 21.20 4.16 -16.10
N ARG A 350 21.95 5.28 -16.20
CA ARG A 350 23.16 5.55 -15.42
C ARG A 350 23.28 7.05 -15.11
N GLY A 351 23.96 7.37 -14.01
CA GLY A 351 24.36 8.75 -13.67
C GLY A 351 23.24 9.66 -13.22
N VAL A 352 22.13 9.12 -12.66
CA VAL A 352 21.01 9.95 -12.16
C VAL A 352 21.47 10.92 -11.08
N MET A 353 22.37 10.51 -10.19
CA MET A 353 22.94 11.36 -9.13
C MET A 353 23.72 12.55 -9.71
N LYS A 354 24.51 12.33 -10.75
CA LYS A 354 25.35 13.37 -11.40
C LYS A 354 24.48 14.35 -12.21
N ARG A 355 23.45 13.85 -12.91
CA ARG A 355 22.59 14.65 -13.81
C ARG A 355 21.47 15.39 -13.09
N TYR A 356 20.89 14.78 -12.06
CA TYR A 356 19.76 15.27 -11.29
C TYR A 356 20.01 15.07 -9.79
N PRO A 357 20.93 15.86 -9.17
CA PRO A 357 21.39 15.61 -7.79
C PRO A 357 20.26 15.53 -6.77
N LEU A 358 19.31 16.46 -6.81
CA LEU A 358 18.17 16.47 -5.88
C LEU A 358 17.31 15.22 -6.02
N LEU A 359 16.98 14.83 -7.25
CA LEU A 359 16.21 13.60 -7.52
C LEU A 359 17.01 12.35 -7.13
N GLY A 360 18.32 12.32 -7.42
CA GLY A 360 19.20 11.22 -7.08
C GLY A 360 19.30 11.00 -5.57
N ILE A 361 19.53 12.07 -4.80
CA ILE A 361 19.56 12.02 -3.33
C ILE A 361 18.21 11.56 -2.78
N ALA A 362 17.11 12.14 -3.24
CA ALA A 362 15.77 11.75 -2.81
C ALA A 362 15.47 10.27 -3.10
N THR A 363 15.87 9.79 -4.28
CA THR A 363 15.72 8.37 -4.65
C THR A 363 16.57 7.47 -3.75
N LEU A 364 17.80 7.87 -3.45
CA LEU A 364 18.69 7.14 -2.55
C LEU A 364 18.09 7.05 -1.13
N MET A 365 17.56 8.15 -0.60
CA MET A 365 16.89 8.16 0.71
C MET A 365 15.71 7.17 0.75
N ALA A 366 14.90 7.12 -0.29
CA ALA A 366 13.80 6.16 -0.39
C ALA A 366 14.29 4.69 -0.53
N ILE A 367 15.42 4.45 -1.24
CA ILE A 367 16.08 3.14 -1.32
C ILE A 367 16.59 2.72 0.07
N LEU A 368 17.25 3.62 0.79
CA LEU A 368 17.72 3.36 2.15
C LEU A 368 16.55 3.08 3.11
N GLY A 369 15.42 3.78 2.94
CA GLY A 369 14.19 3.50 3.67
C GLY A 369 13.69 2.06 3.45
N ILE A 370 13.47 1.64 2.21
CA ILE A 370 12.91 0.30 1.94
C ILE A 370 13.87 -0.84 2.28
N THR A 371 15.18 -0.65 2.09
CA THR A 371 16.17 -1.67 2.44
C THR A 371 16.33 -1.84 3.94
N GLY A 372 15.93 -0.84 4.74
CA GLY A 372 16.10 -0.84 6.17
C GLY A 372 17.51 -0.45 6.60
N ALA A 373 18.09 0.53 5.90
CA ALA A 373 19.39 1.09 6.26
C ALA A 373 19.33 1.80 7.63
N PRO A 374 20.45 1.83 8.38
CA PRO A 374 20.56 2.60 9.61
C PRO A 374 20.10 4.05 9.43
N LEU A 375 19.49 4.63 10.47
CA LEU A 375 18.89 5.97 10.51
C LEU A 375 17.59 6.13 9.71
N PHE A 376 17.19 5.16 8.89
CA PHE A 376 15.97 5.23 8.10
C PHE A 376 14.82 4.43 8.73
N ASN A 377 13.61 4.88 8.45
CA ASN A 377 12.36 4.37 9.01
C ASN A 377 12.13 2.86 8.80
N GLY A 378 12.61 2.30 7.68
CA GLY A 378 12.44 0.87 7.38
C GLY A 378 13.23 -0.04 8.31
N MET A 379 14.38 0.39 8.85
CA MET A 379 15.13 -0.36 9.85
C MET A 379 14.30 -0.52 11.13
N ILE A 380 13.73 0.58 11.60
CA ILE A 380 12.99 0.62 12.86
C ILE A 380 11.72 -0.23 12.81
N SER A 381 10.93 -0.07 11.75
CA SER A 381 9.71 -0.89 11.62
C SER A 381 10.01 -2.39 11.48
N LYS A 382 11.08 -2.76 10.75
CA LYS A 382 11.54 -4.17 10.67
C LYS A 382 12.10 -4.68 12.01
N TYR A 383 12.73 -3.80 12.80
CA TYR A 383 13.17 -4.14 14.15
C TYR A 383 11.98 -4.53 15.01
N PHE A 384 10.92 -3.72 15.03
CA PHE A 384 9.72 -4.02 15.82
C PHE A 384 8.97 -5.25 15.31
N ILE A 385 8.80 -5.45 14.00
CA ILE A 385 8.20 -6.68 13.44
C ILE A 385 8.92 -7.93 13.95
N GLY A 386 10.23 -7.89 14.09
CA GLY A 386 11.01 -9.02 14.60
C GLY A 386 11.22 -9.03 16.11
N TYR A 387 10.47 -8.24 16.90
CA TYR A 387 10.72 -8.05 18.33
C TYR A 387 10.57 -9.36 19.12
N SER A 388 9.48 -10.07 18.91
CA SER A 388 9.19 -11.36 19.57
C SER A 388 9.53 -12.58 18.71
N ALA A 389 10.21 -12.39 17.57
CA ALA A 389 10.51 -13.46 16.64
C ALA A 389 11.51 -14.45 17.26
N ASN A 390 11.16 -15.75 17.22
CA ASN A 390 12.09 -16.83 17.56
C ASN A 390 13.23 -16.90 16.53
N TRP A 391 14.23 -17.78 16.77
CA TRP A 391 15.41 -17.88 15.91
C TRP A 391 15.06 -18.20 14.44
N LEU A 392 14.07 -19.07 14.19
CA LEU A 392 13.63 -19.44 12.85
C LEU A 392 12.96 -18.25 12.14
N MET A 393 12.02 -17.60 12.81
CA MET A 393 11.31 -16.41 12.27
C MET A 393 12.29 -15.26 12.03
N ASN A 394 13.25 -15.01 12.93
CA ASN A 394 14.31 -14.04 12.68
C ASN A 394 15.14 -14.38 11.42
N GLY A 395 15.45 -15.65 11.21
CA GLY A 395 16.10 -16.14 9.98
C GLY A 395 15.28 -15.81 8.73
N VAL A 396 13.96 -16.05 8.76
CA VAL A 396 13.04 -15.72 7.66
C VAL A 396 13.01 -14.21 7.40
N LEU A 397 12.90 -13.38 8.44
CA LEU A 397 12.87 -11.92 8.31
C LEU A 397 14.20 -11.36 7.76
N ILE A 398 15.34 -11.91 8.18
CA ILE A 398 16.66 -11.57 7.63
C ILE A 398 16.73 -11.96 6.15
N PHE A 399 16.26 -13.14 5.77
CA PHE A 399 16.22 -13.61 4.38
C PHE A 399 15.35 -12.72 3.49
N MET A 400 14.17 -12.31 3.95
CA MET A 400 13.30 -11.36 3.24
C MET A 400 13.99 -10.00 3.08
N SER A 401 14.68 -9.53 4.11
CA SER A 401 15.44 -8.28 4.07
C SER A 401 16.62 -8.35 3.10
N LEU A 402 17.37 -9.47 3.10
CA LEU A 402 18.44 -9.74 2.14
C LEU A 402 17.94 -9.71 0.70
N GLY A 403 16.80 -10.37 0.40
CA GLY A 403 16.18 -10.35 -0.92
C GLY A 403 15.81 -8.92 -1.38
N THR A 404 15.33 -8.09 -0.46
CA THR A 404 15.08 -6.67 -0.71
C THR A 404 16.38 -5.93 -1.05
N ILE A 405 17.45 -6.14 -0.27
CA ILE A 405 18.76 -5.52 -0.47
C ILE A 405 19.34 -5.91 -1.84
N VAL A 406 19.33 -7.20 -2.20
CA VAL A 406 19.82 -7.69 -3.52
C VAL A 406 19.14 -6.93 -4.67
N SER A 407 17.81 -6.80 -4.61
CA SER A 407 17.06 -6.10 -5.64
C SER A 407 17.36 -4.61 -5.70
N PHE A 408 17.55 -3.97 -4.55
CA PHE A 408 17.84 -2.53 -4.50
C PHE A 408 19.30 -2.21 -4.76
N VAL A 409 20.23 -3.13 -4.56
CA VAL A 409 21.60 -3.03 -5.12
C VAL A 409 21.53 -2.95 -6.65
N LYS A 410 20.75 -3.83 -7.29
CA LYS A 410 20.47 -3.73 -8.74
C LYS A 410 19.84 -2.39 -9.13
N TYR A 411 18.80 -1.99 -8.41
CA TYR A 411 18.07 -0.74 -8.69
C TYR A 411 18.95 0.50 -8.52
N SER A 412 19.82 0.54 -7.50
CA SER A 412 20.72 1.65 -7.23
C SER A 412 21.81 1.85 -8.29
N THR A 413 22.11 0.84 -9.12
CA THR A 413 23.11 0.98 -10.20
C THR A 413 22.76 2.10 -11.18
N MET A 414 21.49 2.48 -11.33
CA MET A 414 21.09 3.61 -12.17
C MET A 414 21.49 4.98 -11.62
N LEU A 415 21.71 5.09 -10.30
CA LEU A 415 22.11 6.35 -9.66
C LEU A 415 23.55 6.75 -9.99
N PHE A 416 24.41 5.75 -10.18
CA PHE A 416 25.87 5.95 -10.33
C PHE A 416 26.33 5.74 -11.78
N GLY A 417 27.60 6.11 -12.03
CA GLY A 417 28.23 6.02 -13.34
C GLY A 417 27.98 7.26 -14.20
N GLU A 418 28.32 7.16 -15.46
CA GLU A 418 28.13 8.22 -16.45
C GLU A 418 26.86 7.92 -17.27
N GLY A 419 25.99 8.93 -17.38
CA GLY A 419 24.80 8.85 -18.21
C GLY A 419 25.09 9.37 -19.63
N GLU A 420 24.56 8.69 -20.63
CA GLU A 420 24.65 9.07 -22.04
C GLU A 420 23.45 9.91 -22.48
N GLY A 421 23.60 10.70 -23.55
CA GLY A 421 22.56 11.50 -24.20
C GLY A 421 22.33 12.87 -23.56
N GLU A 422 21.38 13.62 -24.10
CA GLU A 422 21.01 14.97 -23.64
C GLU A 422 20.37 14.97 -22.26
N ILE A 423 20.62 16.03 -21.48
CA ILE A 423 19.99 16.26 -20.17
C ILE A 423 18.62 16.91 -20.39
N LYS A 424 17.54 16.14 -20.24
CA LYS A 424 16.17 16.67 -20.31
C LYS A 424 15.78 17.32 -18.97
N LYS A 425 15.23 18.52 -19.04
CA LYS A 425 14.79 19.25 -17.84
C LYS A 425 13.68 18.48 -17.11
N ILE A 426 13.83 18.32 -15.79
CA ILE A 426 12.79 17.81 -14.89
C ILE A 426 12.28 18.98 -14.06
N ASP A 427 10.96 19.16 -14.03
CA ASP A 427 10.31 20.25 -13.29
C ASP A 427 10.65 20.18 -11.79
N PHE A 428 10.93 21.34 -11.19
CA PHE A 428 11.34 21.43 -9.79
C PHE A 428 10.30 20.88 -8.82
N HIS A 429 8.99 21.15 -9.04
CA HIS A 429 7.91 20.63 -8.20
C HIS A 429 7.85 19.10 -8.16
N LYS A 430 8.25 18.39 -9.23
CA LYS A 430 8.38 16.93 -9.25
C LYS A 430 9.53 16.46 -8.38
N GLN A 431 10.69 17.15 -8.47
CA GLN A 431 11.85 16.80 -7.66
C GLN A 431 11.60 17.03 -6.17
N ILE A 432 10.93 18.16 -5.81
CA ILE A 432 10.60 18.46 -4.42
C ILE A 432 9.58 17.47 -3.83
N SER A 433 8.62 16.99 -4.64
CA SER A 433 7.67 15.96 -4.21
C SER A 433 8.37 14.64 -3.86
N VAL A 434 9.35 14.23 -4.66
CA VAL A 434 10.17 13.04 -4.38
C VAL A 434 11.06 13.26 -3.15
N PHE A 435 11.67 14.46 -3.05
CA PHE A 435 12.55 14.84 -1.95
C PHE A 435 11.80 14.86 -0.61
N ALA A 436 10.60 15.42 -0.58
CA ALA A 436 9.75 15.44 0.63
C ALA A 436 9.50 14.01 1.15
N LEU A 437 9.16 13.07 0.27
CA LEU A 437 8.95 11.67 0.67
C LEU A 437 10.25 10.97 1.10
N GLY A 438 11.39 11.29 0.47
CA GLY A 438 12.71 10.82 0.90
C GLY A 438 13.08 11.33 2.29
N VAL A 439 12.85 12.61 2.57
CA VAL A 439 13.08 13.23 3.90
C VAL A 439 12.18 12.58 4.95
N MET A 440 10.92 12.26 4.64
CA MET A 440 10.04 11.54 5.56
C MET A 440 10.59 10.14 5.92
N CYS A 441 11.30 9.48 5.00
CA CYS A 441 11.98 8.22 5.32
C CYS A 441 13.11 8.39 6.35
N LEU A 442 13.85 9.49 6.29
CA LEU A 442 14.92 9.80 7.23
C LEU A 442 14.36 10.26 8.59
N ILE A 443 13.44 11.23 8.57
CA ILE A 443 12.80 11.76 9.79
C ILE A 443 12.08 10.65 10.55
N GLY A 444 11.31 9.80 9.85
CA GLY A 444 10.64 8.64 10.45
C GLY A 444 11.59 7.61 11.06
N GLY A 445 12.87 7.57 10.63
CA GLY A 445 13.89 6.75 11.28
C GLY A 445 14.50 7.41 12.52
N LEU A 446 14.91 8.67 12.38
CA LEU A 446 15.57 9.43 13.46
C LEU A 446 14.63 9.68 14.66
N PHE A 447 13.38 10.00 14.39
CA PHE A 447 12.36 10.30 15.41
C PHE A 447 11.31 9.19 15.56
N SER A 448 11.69 7.94 15.32
CA SER A 448 10.78 6.80 15.25
C SER A 448 9.96 6.60 16.53
N SER A 449 10.57 6.68 17.71
CA SER A 449 9.85 6.52 18.98
C SER A 449 8.79 7.59 19.18
N TRP A 450 9.10 8.84 18.77
CA TRP A 450 8.11 9.91 18.78
C TRP A 450 6.97 9.64 17.79
N PHE A 451 7.28 9.22 16.55
CA PHE A 451 6.26 8.91 15.56
C PHE A 451 5.36 7.75 15.95
N VAL A 452 5.93 6.67 16.51
CA VAL A 452 5.15 5.52 16.97
C VAL A 452 4.22 5.91 18.11
N ASN A 453 4.75 6.66 19.10
CA ASN A 453 3.91 7.17 20.19
C ASN A 453 2.85 8.15 19.68
N PHE A 454 3.20 9.08 18.81
CA PHE A 454 2.29 10.07 18.24
C PHE A 454 1.16 9.42 17.43
N LEU A 455 1.47 8.43 16.57
CA LEU A 455 0.49 7.80 15.68
C LEU A 455 -0.36 6.74 16.38
N PHE A 456 0.23 5.95 17.28
CA PHE A 456 -0.40 4.76 17.84
C PHE A 456 -0.54 4.77 19.37
N GLY A 457 -0.05 5.80 20.07
CA GLY A 457 -0.07 5.88 21.53
C GLY A 457 0.83 4.86 22.24
N VAL A 458 1.72 4.18 21.50
CA VAL A 458 2.58 3.11 22.02
C VAL A 458 3.99 3.65 22.29
N GLN A 459 4.43 3.54 23.52
CA GLN A 459 5.82 3.87 23.87
C GLN A 459 6.74 2.73 23.47
N THR A 460 7.68 3.00 22.59
CA THR A 460 8.66 2.03 22.12
C THR A 460 10.08 2.51 22.41
N TYR A 461 10.92 1.59 22.83
CA TYR A 461 12.34 1.86 23.09
C TYR A 461 13.22 0.87 22.33
N ILE A 462 14.25 1.39 21.70
CA ILE A 462 15.28 0.58 21.04
C ILE A 462 16.57 0.72 21.83
N GLY A 463 16.98 -0.35 22.49
CA GLY A 463 18.27 -0.39 23.18
C GLY A 463 19.44 -0.27 22.21
N LEU A 464 20.50 0.41 22.62
CA LEU A 464 21.69 0.62 21.80
C LEU A 464 22.29 -0.69 21.27
N SER A 465 22.33 -1.74 22.09
CA SER A 465 22.83 -3.06 21.70
C SER A 465 22.01 -3.69 20.56
N GLY A 466 20.67 -3.66 20.67
CA GLY A 466 19.77 -4.14 19.63
C GLY A 466 19.87 -3.33 18.33
N TYR A 467 20.03 -2.02 18.44
CA TYR A 467 20.27 -1.15 17.29
C TYR A 467 21.59 -1.51 16.58
N LEU A 468 22.68 -1.62 17.31
CA LEU A 468 24.00 -1.96 16.76
C LEU A 468 24.01 -3.36 16.13
N GLN A 469 23.32 -4.33 16.73
CA GLN A 469 23.15 -5.66 16.13
C GLN A 469 22.46 -5.57 14.75
N LYS A 470 21.37 -4.79 14.63
CA LYS A 470 20.69 -4.60 13.33
C LYS A 470 21.55 -3.86 12.32
N VAL A 471 22.37 -2.90 12.75
CA VAL A 471 23.38 -2.25 11.88
C VAL A 471 24.37 -3.27 11.33
N GLY A 472 24.88 -4.16 12.19
CA GLY A 472 25.79 -5.25 11.76
C GLY A 472 25.15 -6.21 10.78
N ILE A 473 23.89 -6.64 11.05
CA ILE A 473 23.12 -7.51 10.14
C ILE A 473 22.89 -6.81 8.79
N PHE A 474 22.56 -5.50 8.80
CA PHE A 474 22.39 -4.74 7.57
C PHE A 474 23.68 -4.67 6.75
N ALA A 475 24.81 -4.35 7.39
CA ALA A 475 26.12 -4.26 6.73
C ALA A 475 26.53 -5.61 6.10
N ALA A 476 26.38 -6.70 6.87
CA ALA A 476 26.64 -8.06 6.36
C ALA A 476 25.70 -8.41 5.18
N SER A 477 24.41 -8.07 5.31
CA SER A 477 23.41 -8.29 4.25
C SER A 477 23.68 -7.44 3.01
N LEU A 478 24.25 -6.24 3.14
CA LEU A 478 24.61 -5.38 2.00
C LEU A 478 25.78 -6.00 1.22
N VAL A 479 26.82 -6.48 1.92
CA VAL A 479 27.95 -7.17 1.28
C VAL A 479 27.48 -8.46 0.60
N ALA A 480 26.73 -9.31 1.32
CA ALA A 480 26.18 -10.55 0.76
C ALA A 480 25.25 -10.25 -0.43
N GLY A 481 24.40 -9.23 -0.32
CA GLY A 481 23.49 -8.79 -1.38
C GLY A 481 24.21 -8.32 -2.63
N TYR A 482 25.31 -7.58 -2.49
CA TYR A 482 26.13 -7.18 -3.62
C TYR A 482 26.80 -8.38 -4.32
N LEU A 483 27.34 -9.34 -3.55
CA LEU A 483 27.95 -10.56 -4.09
C LEU A 483 26.90 -11.43 -4.81
N ILE A 484 25.73 -11.66 -4.19
CA ILE A 484 24.63 -12.41 -4.80
C ILE A 484 24.16 -11.74 -6.10
N TYR A 485 24.00 -10.42 -6.11
CA TYR A 485 23.63 -9.70 -7.34
C TYR A 485 24.69 -9.89 -8.43
N LYS A 486 25.96 -9.63 -8.11
CA LYS A 486 27.07 -9.65 -9.07
C LYS A 486 27.33 -11.02 -9.70
N TYR A 487 27.34 -12.08 -8.88
CA TYR A 487 27.75 -13.41 -9.32
C TYR A 487 26.58 -14.33 -9.69
N TYR A 488 25.41 -14.14 -9.09
CA TYR A 488 24.26 -15.01 -9.30
C TYR A 488 23.14 -14.35 -10.11
N VAL A 489 22.53 -13.27 -9.61
CA VAL A 489 21.31 -12.71 -10.21
C VAL A 489 21.56 -12.19 -11.62
N SER A 490 22.68 -11.51 -11.86
CA SER A 490 23.02 -10.94 -13.17
C SER A 490 23.25 -12.00 -14.27
N ARG A 491 23.59 -13.24 -13.89
CA ARG A 491 23.96 -14.34 -14.80
C ARG A 491 22.95 -15.47 -14.85
N SER A 492 21.99 -15.52 -13.93
CA SER A 492 21.10 -16.69 -13.73
C SER A 492 20.10 -16.88 -14.86
N LYS A 493 20.12 -18.10 -15.46
CA LYS A 493 19.08 -18.56 -16.39
C LYS A 493 17.73 -18.76 -15.67
N LEU A 494 17.74 -19.11 -14.37
CA LEU A 494 16.54 -19.26 -13.54
C LEU A 494 15.77 -17.94 -13.44
N MET A 495 16.46 -16.81 -13.23
CA MET A 495 15.83 -15.49 -13.17
C MET A 495 15.10 -15.12 -14.47
N LYS A 496 15.58 -15.60 -15.63
CA LYS A 496 14.88 -15.41 -16.92
C LYS A 496 13.57 -16.20 -16.97
N LYS A 497 13.53 -17.42 -16.42
CA LYS A 497 12.29 -18.23 -16.35
C LYS A 497 11.30 -17.62 -15.36
N VAL A 498 11.77 -17.17 -14.18
CA VAL A 498 10.93 -16.50 -13.18
C VAL A 498 10.32 -15.20 -13.75
N LYS A 499 11.07 -14.44 -14.53
CA LYS A 499 10.59 -13.22 -15.19
C LYS A 499 9.39 -13.47 -16.12
N ALA A 500 9.29 -14.65 -16.72
CA ALA A 500 8.22 -15.03 -17.63
C ALA A 500 6.92 -15.44 -16.93
N ILE A 501 6.91 -15.55 -15.58
CA ILE A 501 5.70 -15.91 -14.83
C ILE A 501 4.73 -14.73 -14.88
N ASP A 502 3.64 -14.93 -15.60
CA ASP A 502 2.50 -14.02 -15.67
C ASP A 502 1.20 -14.81 -15.50
N LEU A 503 0.42 -14.47 -14.48
CA LEU A 503 -0.86 -15.13 -14.23
C LEU A 503 -1.95 -14.42 -15.03
N GLY A 504 -2.54 -15.13 -15.98
CA GLY A 504 -3.68 -14.66 -16.75
C GLY A 504 -4.96 -14.57 -15.92
N PHE A 505 -5.98 -13.91 -16.46
CA PHE A 505 -7.27 -13.70 -15.78
C PHE A 505 -7.88 -15.01 -15.28
N ARG A 506 -7.95 -16.05 -16.14
CA ARG A 506 -8.49 -17.37 -15.77
C ARG A 506 -7.76 -17.98 -14.55
N THR A 507 -6.45 -17.90 -14.54
CA THR A 507 -5.63 -18.45 -13.45
C THR A 507 -5.91 -17.74 -12.14
N ILE A 508 -6.10 -16.41 -12.17
CA ILE A 508 -6.42 -15.63 -10.99
C ILE A 508 -7.82 -15.99 -10.46
N CYS A 509 -8.82 -16.13 -11.34
CA CYS A 509 -10.17 -16.53 -10.93
C CYS A 509 -10.18 -17.91 -10.27
N VAL A 510 -9.44 -18.89 -10.81
CA VAL A 510 -9.26 -20.21 -10.19
C VAL A 510 -8.54 -20.07 -8.84
N ALA A 511 -7.52 -19.23 -8.75
CA ALA A 511 -6.81 -18.98 -7.51
C ALA A 511 -7.71 -18.33 -6.43
N VAL A 512 -8.65 -17.45 -6.80
CA VAL A 512 -9.63 -16.87 -5.86
C VAL A 512 -10.49 -17.97 -5.23
N VAL A 513 -11.05 -18.87 -6.06
CA VAL A 513 -11.84 -20.01 -5.56
C VAL A 513 -10.97 -20.95 -4.71
N GLY A 514 -9.72 -21.20 -5.12
CA GLY A 514 -8.78 -22.03 -4.37
C GLY A 514 -8.44 -21.45 -3.01
N VAL A 515 -8.16 -20.14 -2.92
CA VAL A 515 -7.88 -19.46 -1.65
C VAL A 515 -9.10 -19.49 -0.73
N PHE A 516 -10.30 -19.25 -1.26
CA PHE A 516 -11.54 -19.39 -0.50
C PHE A 516 -11.67 -20.80 0.11
N ALA A 517 -11.49 -21.85 -0.70
CA ALA A 517 -11.59 -23.22 -0.23
C ALA A 517 -10.52 -23.54 0.83
N VAL A 518 -9.30 -23.04 0.66
CA VAL A 518 -8.21 -23.25 1.63
C VAL A 518 -8.49 -22.53 2.95
N ILE A 519 -8.97 -21.28 2.92
CA ILE A 519 -9.34 -20.55 4.15
C ILE A 519 -10.47 -21.28 4.87
N MET A 520 -11.51 -21.72 4.16
CA MET A 520 -12.60 -22.51 4.75
C MET A 520 -12.08 -23.78 5.42
N LEU A 521 -11.20 -24.53 4.72
CA LEU A 521 -10.65 -25.77 5.25
C LEU A 521 -9.78 -25.53 6.50
N VAL A 522 -8.92 -24.52 6.47
CA VAL A 522 -8.05 -24.16 7.60
C VAL A 522 -8.89 -23.80 8.82
N VAL A 523 -9.86 -22.91 8.68
CA VAL A 523 -10.72 -22.49 9.81
C VAL A 523 -11.64 -23.61 10.30
N TYR A 524 -11.99 -24.57 9.45
CA TYR A 524 -12.78 -25.73 9.85
C TYR A 524 -11.98 -26.76 10.68
N ILE A 525 -10.67 -26.89 10.37
CA ILE A 525 -9.79 -27.90 11.02
C ILE A 525 -9.22 -27.36 12.34
N PHE A 526 -8.88 -26.10 12.42
CA PHE A 526 -8.22 -25.45 13.55
C PHE A 526 -9.15 -24.52 14.31
#